data_bd21abff24567a039ab8e743ef9f37d1
#
_entry.id   bd21abff24567a039ab8e743ef9f37d1
#
_cell.length_a   1.000
_cell.length_b   1.000
_cell.length_c   1.000
_cell.angle_alpha   90.00
_cell.angle_beta   90.00
_cell.angle_gamma   90.00
#
_symmetry.space_group_name_H-M   'P 1'
#
loop_
_entity.id
_entity.type
_entity.pdbx_description
1 polymer ?
#
loop_
_entity_poly.entity_id
_entity_poly.type
_entity_poly.pdbx_seq_one_letter_code
_entity_poly.pdbx_strand_id
1 'polypeptide(L)'
;MSAFNNKRNFFRIAKEKSLSFLILLLASCTSIPVTNRSGKEDTQTVFKAEESYIRPYHHLPDGTFRNPEGSIERDDYEFPWFKFTKERMSIKVKVPEGHAIPKDEVLPSLTALENEDTITWIGHVTFLIRIGGKTIITDPFFSPNAGPLALGPRRFVDPAIKLSELPKTDLLLLTHNHYDHLDSEATKNFPHKKTKVLCPLKLSKFYKDYRFKDVNEMDWYQEKQVDDLKVTFLPAVHWSKRELLDRNRTLWGSYLIEYQRKKILFCCDTASGEVYKKLGQEYGPIDIAFINIGAYEPVEIMKYSHANPAEALEIGRNLRAKKVIGMHWGTILMSLEDPFEPPTKFIANAKNFGYDEKDAVLFKIGETKTIKQILS
;
A
#
# COMPACT_ATOMS: atom_id res chain seq x y z
N MET A 1 28.17 48.15 1.29
CA MET A 1 29.05 47.13 1.91
C MET A 1 28.48 46.67 3.26
N SER A 2 27.24 46.14 3.33
CA SER A 2 26.69 45.72 4.62
C SER A 2 25.72 44.52 4.52
N ALA A 3 25.60 43.88 3.37
CA ALA A 3 24.63 42.75 3.16
C ALA A 3 25.29 41.35 3.06
N PHE A 4 26.61 41.26 3.10
CA PHE A 4 27.33 39.98 2.87
C PHE A 4 27.77 39.24 4.16
N ASN A 5 27.64 39.85 5.33
CA ASN A 5 28.12 39.27 6.60
C ASN A 5 27.06 38.46 7.37
N ASN A 6 25.78 38.51 6.96
CA ASN A 6 24.72 37.84 7.74
C ASN A 6 24.43 36.39 7.30
N LYS A 7 24.88 35.97 6.11
CA LYS A 7 24.69 34.60 5.63
C LYS A 7 25.70 33.59 6.18
N ARG A 8 26.89 34.02 6.55
CA ARG A 8 27.92 33.12 7.11
C ARG A 8 27.66 32.73 8.56
N ASN A 9 26.99 33.55 9.35
CA ASN A 9 26.66 33.21 10.74
C ASN A 9 25.47 32.27 10.88
N PHE A 10 24.55 32.26 9.92
CA PHE A 10 23.39 31.33 9.96
C PHE A 10 23.79 29.85 9.72
N PHE A 11 24.74 29.63 8.80
CA PHE A 11 25.24 28.27 8.54
C PHE A 11 26.16 27.71 9.63
N ARG A 12 26.82 28.56 10.38
CA ARG A 12 27.71 28.14 11.50
C ARG A 12 26.88 27.70 12.72
N ILE A 13 25.81 28.40 13.04
CA ILE A 13 24.90 28.07 14.16
C ILE A 13 24.10 26.79 13.88
N ALA A 14 23.72 26.51 12.63
CA ALA A 14 23.04 25.28 12.25
C ALA A 14 23.96 24.05 12.33
N LYS A 15 25.27 24.20 12.08
CA LYS A 15 26.24 23.10 12.12
C LYS A 15 26.62 22.72 13.55
N GLU A 16 26.68 23.67 14.47
CA GLU A 16 27.00 23.41 15.89
C GLU A 16 25.81 22.80 16.68
N LYS A 17 24.57 23.13 16.31
CA LYS A 17 23.37 22.52 16.90
C LYS A 17 23.10 21.09 16.42
N SER A 18 23.51 20.74 15.20
CA SER A 18 23.42 19.39 14.66
C SER A 18 24.41 18.41 15.30
N LEU A 19 25.59 18.88 15.72
CA LEU A 19 26.60 18.02 16.34
C LEU A 19 26.31 17.78 17.82
N SER A 20 25.66 18.70 18.53
CA SER A 20 25.27 18.54 19.93
C SER A 20 24.09 17.59 20.13
N PHE A 21 23.25 17.37 19.12
CA PHE A 21 22.12 16.42 19.19
C PHE A 21 22.55 14.95 18.95
N LEU A 22 23.73 14.74 18.35
CA LEU A 22 24.26 13.40 18.09
C LEU A 22 25.04 12.82 19.27
N ILE A 23 25.46 13.63 20.25
CA ILE A 23 26.28 13.22 21.40
C ILE A 23 25.42 12.87 22.64
N LEU A 24 24.13 13.23 22.67
CA LEU A 24 23.25 12.97 23.84
C LEU A 24 22.52 11.62 23.81
N LEU A 25 22.79 10.76 22.83
CA LEU A 25 22.14 9.44 22.66
C LEU A 25 23.01 8.25 23.09
N LEU A 26 24.16 8.48 23.74
CA LEU A 26 25.09 7.39 24.13
C LEU A 26 25.37 7.26 25.65
N ALA A 27 24.56 7.86 26.53
CA ALA A 27 24.76 7.67 27.95
C ALA A 27 23.43 7.54 28.70
N SER A 28 22.91 6.34 28.84
CA SER A 28 22.23 5.86 30.06
C SER A 28 21.85 4.39 29.96
N CYS A 29 22.81 3.52 30.21
CA CYS A 29 22.56 2.19 30.76
C CYS A 29 23.15 2.20 32.17
N THR A 30 22.33 2.49 33.17
CA THR A 30 22.65 2.15 34.56
C THR A 30 21.47 1.41 35.17
N SER A 31 21.76 0.17 35.54
CA SER A 31 20.92 -0.75 36.28
C SER A 31 20.60 -0.21 37.66
N ILE A 32 19.32 -0.24 38.06
CA ILE A 32 18.89 0.01 39.44
C ILE A 32 18.58 -1.35 40.08
N PRO A 33 19.11 -1.68 41.24
CA PRO A 33 18.86 -2.95 41.92
C PRO A 33 17.49 -2.94 42.59
N VAL A 34 16.74 -4.04 42.42
CA VAL A 34 15.50 -4.33 43.14
C VAL A 34 15.83 -4.88 44.53
N THR A 35 15.44 -4.17 45.58
CA THR A 35 15.47 -4.69 46.94
C THR A 35 14.16 -5.41 47.27
N ASN A 36 14.26 -6.69 47.65
CA ASN A 36 13.20 -7.48 48.26
C ASN A 36 12.78 -6.92 49.64
N ARG A 37 11.48 -6.79 49.83
CA ARG A 37 10.89 -6.83 51.20
C ARG A 37 9.78 -7.86 51.25
N SER A 38 10.00 -8.79 52.17
CA SER A 38 9.14 -9.89 52.56
C SER A 38 7.87 -9.46 53.31
N GLY A 39 6.80 -10.22 53.14
CA GLY A 39 5.88 -10.43 54.26
C GLY A 39 4.38 -10.44 53.90
N LYS A 40 3.87 -11.64 53.97
CA LYS A 40 2.53 -12.17 54.33
C LYS A 40 1.66 -12.67 53.18
N GLU A 41 1.49 -13.99 53.27
CA GLU A 41 0.46 -14.78 52.59
C GLU A 41 -0.93 -14.25 52.90
N ASP A 42 -1.76 -14.18 51.86
CA ASP A 42 -3.19 -14.36 52.00
C ASP A 42 -3.70 -15.22 50.85
N THR A 43 -4.32 -16.29 51.23
CA THR A 43 -4.79 -17.40 50.39
C THR A 43 -6.08 -17.06 49.70
N GLN A 44 -6.24 -17.62 48.51
CA GLN A 44 -7.39 -17.71 47.62
C GLN A 44 -7.48 -16.63 46.52
N THR A 45 -6.60 -16.73 45.56
CA THR A 45 -6.91 -16.26 44.22
C THR A 45 -7.19 -17.46 43.33
N VAL A 46 -8.46 -17.63 42.99
CA VAL A 46 -8.91 -18.56 41.98
C VAL A 46 -8.21 -18.19 40.68
N PHE A 47 -7.23 -19.00 40.26
CA PHE A 47 -6.64 -18.92 38.93
C PHE A 47 -7.76 -19.26 37.93
N LYS A 48 -8.40 -18.22 37.36
CA LYS A 48 -8.99 -18.36 36.06
C LYS A 48 -7.85 -18.70 35.12
N ALA A 49 -7.85 -19.91 34.57
CA ALA A 49 -6.97 -20.26 33.47
C ALA A 49 -7.15 -19.16 32.41
N GLU A 50 -6.13 -18.32 32.22
CA GLU A 50 -6.02 -17.51 31.02
C GLU A 50 -6.03 -18.53 29.87
N GLU A 51 -7.08 -18.54 29.06
CA GLU A 51 -7.05 -19.20 27.77
C GLU A 51 -5.76 -18.69 27.11
N SER A 52 -4.80 -19.59 26.90
CA SER A 52 -3.52 -19.24 26.30
C SER A 52 -3.82 -18.67 24.90
N TYR A 53 -3.80 -17.35 24.78
CA TYR A 53 -3.98 -16.67 23.50
C TYR A 53 -2.85 -17.15 22.57
N ILE A 54 -3.19 -18.06 21.66
CA ILE A 54 -2.26 -18.51 20.63
C ILE A 54 -2.09 -17.35 19.67
N ARG A 55 -0.95 -16.67 19.77
CA ARG A 55 -0.60 -15.56 18.92
C ARG A 55 -0.58 -16.03 17.46
N PRO A 56 -1.28 -15.35 16.52
CA PRO A 56 -1.21 -15.70 15.11
C PRO A 56 0.23 -15.73 14.58
N TYR A 57 0.51 -16.61 13.63
CA TYR A 57 1.86 -16.83 13.08
C TYR A 57 2.57 -15.53 12.67
N HIS A 58 1.86 -14.58 12.10
CA HIS A 58 2.44 -13.32 11.60
C HIS A 58 2.71 -12.28 12.68
N HIS A 59 2.31 -12.49 13.93
CA HIS A 59 2.61 -11.61 15.06
C HIS A 59 3.87 -12.08 15.78
N LEU A 60 4.94 -11.29 15.75
CA LEU A 60 6.19 -11.61 16.44
C LEU A 60 6.19 -11.11 17.91
N PRO A 61 6.98 -11.75 18.80
CA PRO A 61 7.04 -11.37 20.20
C PRO A 61 7.51 -9.93 20.46
N ASP A 62 8.37 -9.38 19.58
CA ASP A 62 8.87 -8.01 19.65
C ASP A 62 7.86 -6.96 19.18
N GLY A 63 6.66 -7.40 18.78
CA GLY A 63 5.58 -6.57 18.29
C GLY A 63 5.70 -6.19 16.83
N THR A 64 6.61 -6.77 16.07
CA THR A 64 6.66 -6.65 14.61
C THR A 64 5.80 -7.72 13.94
N PHE A 65 5.64 -7.60 12.62
CA PHE A 65 4.91 -8.56 11.79
C PHE A 65 5.86 -9.24 10.81
N ARG A 66 5.49 -10.43 10.34
CA ARG A 66 6.20 -11.17 9.29
C ARG A 66 5.27 -11.60 8.17
N ASN A 67 5.85 -11.95 7.05
CA ASN A 67 5.13 -12.47 5.88
C ASN A 67 4.42 -13.80 6.15
N PRO A 68 3.44 -14.19 5.31
CA PRO A 68 2.80 -15.49 5.39
C PRO A 68 3.83 -16.61 5.36
N GLU A 69 3.49 -17.72 5.98
CA GLU A 69 4.33 -18.92 6.00
C GLU A 69 4.64 -19.40 4.56
N GLY A 70 5.90 -19.76 4.31
CA GLY A 70 6.38 -20.16 2.98
C GLY A 70 6.72 -19.00 2.05
N SER A 71 6.70 -17.76 2.53
CA SER A 71 7.22 -16.62 1.77
C SER A 71 8.74 -16.69 1.64
N ILE A 72 9.27 -16.16 0.53
CA ILE A 72 10.71 -16.07 0.32
C ILE A 72 11.31 -15.15 1.39
N GLU A 73 12.26 -15.68 2.17
CA GLU A 73 13.03 -14.88 3.12
C GLU A 73 14.06 -14.03 2.39
N ARG A 74 14.28 -12.83 2.90
CA ARG A 74 15.27 -11.93 2.32
C ARG A 74 16.66 -12.38 2.73
N ASP A 75 17.52 -12.63 1.74
CA ASP A 75 18.93 -12.91 1.95
C ASP A 75 19.64 -11.70 2.59
N ASP A 76 20.65 -11.95 3.42
CA ASP A 76 21.55 -10.94 4.00
C ASP A 76 22.51 -10.37 2.94
N TYR A 77 21.95 -9.92 1.83
CA TYR A 77 22.73 -9.34 0.73
C TYR A 77 22.93 -7.83 0.96
N GLU A 78 24.18 -7.40 0.96
CA GLU A 78 24.54 -5.98 0.97
C GLU A 78 24.24 -5.36 -0.39
N PHE A 79 23.05 -4.78 -0.51
CA PHE A 79 22.62 -4.17 -1.76
C PHE A 79 23.27 -2.79 -1.95
N PRO A 80 23.80 -2.48 -3.16
CA PRO A 80 24.47 -1.23 -3.44
C PRO A 80 23.49 -0.07 -3.64
N TRP A 81 22.82 0.39 -2.56
CA TRP A 81 21.79 1.42 -2.57
C TRP A 81 22.18 2.73 -3.23
N PHE A 82 23.46 3.11 -3.10
CA PHE A 82 23.95 4.32 -3.76
C PHE A 82 23.96 4.19 -5.29
N LYS A 83 24.45 3.05 -5.80
CA LYS A 83 24.46 2.74 -7.23
C LYS A 83 23.02 2.71 -7.78
N PHE A 84 22.14 1.95 -7.12
CA PHE A 84 20.72 1.88 -7.47
C PHE A 84 20.07 3.26 -7.54
N THR A 85 20.28 4.08 -6.51
CA THR A 85 19.67 5.43 -6.47
C THR A 85 20.18 6.30 -7.60
N LYS A 86 21.50 6.26 -7.90
CA LYS A 86 22.11 7.00 -9.01
C LYS A 86 21.57 6.54 -10.35
N GLU A 87 21.50 5.24 -10.58
CA GLU A 87 20.96 4.65 -11.82
C GLU A 87 19.49 5.04 -12.01
N ARG A 88 18.65 4.86 -11.01
CA ARG A 88 17.24 5.27 -11.06
C ARG A 88 17.08 6.77 -11.37
N MET A 89 17.85 7.63 -10.74
CA MET A 89 17.82 9.07 -11.00
C MET A 89 18.30 9.46 -12.41
N SER A 90 19.05 8.59 -13.09
CA SER A 90 19.52 8.81 -14.46
C SER A 90 18.50 8.45 -15.53
N ILE A 91 17.47 7.69 -15.18
CA ILE A 91 16.41 7.27 -16.11
C ILE A 91 15.58 8.47 -16.50
N LYS A 92 15.52 8.75 -17.80
CA LYS A 92 14.66 9.79 -18.38
C LYS A 92 13.34 9.16 -18.80
N VAL A 93 12.28 9.51 -18.10
CA VAL A 93 10.94 9.00 -18.40
C VAL A 93 10.32 9.83 -19.50
N LYS A 94 9.88 9.19 -20.58
CA LYS A 94 9.03 9.79 -21.62
C LYS A 94 7.67 9.15 -21.57
N VAL A 95 6.67 9.92 -21.12
CA VAL A 95 5.29 9.43 -21.03
C VAL A 95 4.73 9.22 -22.43
N PRO A 96 4.24 8.00 -22.76
CA PRO A 96 3.59 7.75 -24.05
C PRO A 96 2.31 8.55 -24.21
N GLU A 97 2.03 8.95 -25.45
CA GLU A 97 0.75 9.57 -25.81
C GLU A 97 -0.40 8.59 -25.51
N GLY A 98 -1.49 9.11 -24.96
CA GLY A 98 -2.66 8.31 -24.60
C GLY A 98 -2.52 7.45 -23.34
N HIS A 99 -1.42 7.58 -22.55
CA HIS A 99 -1.28 6.92 -21.25
C HIS A 99 -2.30 7.43 -20.21
N ALA A 100 -2.71 8.67 -20.32
CA ALA A 100 -3.76 9.27 -19.48
C ALA A 100 -4.91 9.81 -20.34
N ILE A 101 -6.11 9.78 -19.80
CA ILE A 101 -7.28 10.46 -20.37
C ILE A 101 -7.10 11.97 -20.18
N PRO A 102 -7.50 12.83 -21.14
CA PRO A 102 -7.54 14.27 -20.97
C PRO A 102 -8.28 14.67 -19.69
N LYS A 103 -7.70 15.57 -18.88
CA LYS A 103 -8.24 15.92 -17.54
C LYS A 103 -9.67 16.46 -17.58
N ASP A 104 -10.04 17.13 -18.64
CA ASP A 104 -11.39 17.68 -18.88
C ASP A 104 -12.43 16.60 -19.24
N GLU A 105 -12.02 15.40 -19.62
CA GLU A 105 -12.90 14.27 -19.91
C GLU A 105 -13.14 13.37 -18.68
N VAL A 106 -12.25 13.39 -17.68
CA VAL A 106 -12.31 12.44 -16.54
C VAL A 106 -13.54 12.68 -15.66
N LEU A 107 -13.78 13.92 -15.21
CA LEU A 107 -14.93 14.23 -14.35
C LEU A 107 -16.28 14.03 -15.07
N PRO A 108 -16.46 14.44 -16.33
CA PRO A 108 -17.65 14.10 -17.09
C PRO A 108 -17.89 12.59 -17.19
N SER A 109 -16.85 11.79 -17.44
CA SER A 109 -16.95 10.33 -17.49
C SER A 109 -17.38 9.73 -16.14
N LEU A 110 -16.79 10.21 -15.03
CA LEU A 110 -17.17 9.79 -13.68
C LEU A 110 -18.64 10.15 -13.36
N THR A 111 -19.12 11.30 -13.83
CA THR A 111 -20.48 11.76 -13.59
C THR A 111 -21.49 10.99 -14.46
N ALA A 112 -21.15 10.75 -15.72
CA ALA A 112 -22.03 10.00 -16.64
C ALA A 112 -22.31 8.57 -16.16
N LEU A 113 -21.40 7.99 -15.39
CA LEU A 113 -21.49 6.63 -14.85
C LEU A 113 -21.73 6.61 -13.32
N GLU A 114 -22.24 7.69 -12.73
CA GLU A 114 -22.36 7.81 -11.26
C GLU A 114 -23.27 6.75 -10.62
N ASN A 115 -24.24 6.23 -11.35
CA ASN A 115 -25.19 5.22 -10.89
C ASN A 115 -24.79 3.77 -11.27
N GLU A 116 -23.63 3.59 -11.90
CA GLU A 116 -23.13 2.30 -12.33
C GLU A 116 -22.04 1.76 -11.39
N ASP A 117 -21.93 0.45 -11.28
CA ASP A 117 -20.78 -0.20 -10.65
C ASP A 117 -19.56 -0.01 -11.57
N THR A 118 -18.56 0.76 -11.13
CA THR A 118 -17.42 1.18 -11.96
C THR A 118 -16.09 1.04 -11.25
N ILE A 119 -15.02 0.99 -12.05
CA ILE A 119 -13.63 1.11 -11.62
C ILE A 119 -13.00 2.24 -12.43
N THR A 120 -12.34 3.18 -11.73
CA THR A 120 -11.60 4.29 -12.33
C THR A 120 -10.18 4.30 -11.80
N TRP A 121 -9.18 4.34 -12.67
CA TRP A 121 -7.79 4.46 -12.26
C TRP A 121 -7.38 5.92 -12.09
N ILE A 122 -7.14 6.34 -10.85
CA ILE A 122 -6.68 7.71 -10.54
C ILE A 122 -5.18 7.86 -10.76
N GLY A 123 -4.45 6.75 -10.67
CA GLY A 123 -3.00 6.65 -10.89
C GLY A 123 -2.30 5.86 -9.80
N HIS A 124 -1.20 5.18 -10.15
CA HIS A 124 -0.44 4.29 -9.26
C HIS A 124 -1.31 3.17 -8.71
N VAL A 125 -1.60 3.17 -7.42
CA VAL A 125 -2.45 2.22 -6.70
C VAL A 125 -3.78 2.83 -6.27
N THR A 126 -4.03 4.09 -6.65
CA THR A 126 -5.26 4.79 -6.29
C THR A 126 -6.33 4.51 -7.32
N PHE A 127 -7.38 3.81 -6.90
CA PHE A 127 -8.58 3.55 -7.67
C PHE A 127 -9.81 4.09 -6.96
N LEU A 128 -10.79 4.55 -7.74
CA LEU A 128 -12.16 4.72 -7.30
C LEU A 128 -12.95 3.51 -7.77
N ILE A 129 -13.53 2.77 -6.82
CA ILE A 129 -14.40 1.61 -7.09
C ILE A 129 -15.79 1.97 -6.62
N ARG A 130 -16.75 2.03 -7.53
CA ARG A 130 -18.17 2.12 -7.19
C ARG A 130 -18.78 0.73 -7.30
N ILE A 131 -19.42 0.29 -6.23
CA ILE A 131 -20.09 -1.00 -6.18
C ILE A 131 -21.21 -0.98 -5.15
N GLY A 132 -22.39 -1.42 -5.53
CA GLY A 132 -23.54 -1.45 -4.62
C GLY A 132 -23.93 -0.08 -4.07
N GLY A 133 -23.79 0.98 -4.87
CA GLY A 133 -24.06 2.36 -4.49
C GLY A 133 -23.06 2.96 -3.50
N LYS A 134 -21.93 2.30 -3.24
CA LYS A 134 -20.83 2.80 -2.41
C LYS A 134 -19.63 3.20 -3.25
N THR A 135 -18.97 4.28 -2.86
CA THR A 135 -17.70 4.73 -3.45
C THR A 135 -16.55 4.39 -2.52
N ILE A 136 -15.64 3.59 -3.00
CA ILE A 136 -14.44 3.13 -2.31
C ILE A 136 -13.22 3.79 -2.95
N ILE A 137 -12.28 4.30 -2.15
CA ILE A 137 -10.97 4.71 -2.62
C ILE A 137 -9.88 3.81 -2.02
N THR A 138 -8.93 3.39 -2.84
CA THR A 138 -7.78 2.59 -2.41
C THR A 138 -6.53 3.46 -2.34
N ASP A 139 -5.71 3.28 -1.31
CA ASP A 139 -4.37 3.87 -1.14
C ASP A 139 -4.23 5.27 -1.76
N PRO A 140 -4.90 6.31 -1.23
CA PRO A 140 -5.01 7.62 -1.88
C PRO A 140 -3.68 8.36 -1.90
N PHE A 141 -2.91 8.19 -2.99
CA PHE A 141 -1.63 8.84 -3.23
C PHE A 141 -1.76 9.96 -4.28
N PHE A 142 -1.72 11.21 -3.83
CA PHE A 142 -1.88 12.42 -4.64
C PHE A 142 -0.66 13.33 -4.63
N SER A 143 0.28 13.11 -3.71
CA SER A 143 1.50 13.91 -3.58
C SER A 143 2.44 13.77 -4.78
N PRO A 144 3.23 14.81 -5.09
CA PRO A 144 4.21 14.75 -6.18
C PRO A 144 5.40 13.82 -5.89
N ASN A 145 5.63 13.46 -4.63
CA ASN A 145 6.74 12.62 -4.21
C ASN A 145 6.29 11.56 -3.20
N ALA A 146 6.85 10.36 -3.32
CA ALA A 146 6.69 9.28 -2.35
C ALA A 146 7.83 9.28 -1.34
N GLY A 147 7.75 10.17 -0.36
CA GLY A 147 8.76 10.28 0.70
C GLY A 147 8.50 11.41 1.67
N PRO A 148 9.25 11.46 2.77
CA PRO A 148 9.11 12.52 3.76
C PRO A 148 9.59 13.87 3.21
N LEU A 149 8.95 14.99 3.63
CA LEU A 149 9.36 16.35 3.31
C LEU A 149 9.55 16.63 1.79
N ALA A 150 8.68 16.05 0.95
CA ALA A 150 8.77 16.10 -0.51
C ALA A 150 10.08 15.51 -1.09
N LEU A 151 10.75 14.63 -0.34
CA LEU A 151 11.86 13.82 -0.82
C LEU A 151 11.36 12.48 -1.35
N GLY A 152 12.26 11.67 -1.92
CA GLY A 152 11.92 10.35 -2.47
C GLY A 152 11.56 10.37 -3.96
N PRO A 153 11.10 9.25 -4.50
CA PRO A 153 10.72 9.11 -5.90
C PRO A 153 9.66 10.13 -6.30
N ARG A 154 9.88 10.81 -7.43
CA ARG A 154 8.96 11.81 -7.95
C ARG A 154 7.98 11.18 -8.92
N ARG A 155 6.71 11.58 -8.80
CA ARG A 155 5.67 11.30 -9.77
C ARG A 155 5.98 11.98 -11.10
N PHE A 156 5.82 11.28 -12.21
CA PHE A 156 6.01 11.81 -13.57
C PHE A 156 4.68 11.90 -14.36
N VAL A 157 3.60 11.33 -13.84
CA VAL A 157 2.23 11.54 -14.34
C VAL A 157 1.35 11.98 -13.17
N ASP A 158 0.64 13.10 -13.34
CA ASP A 158 -0.27 13.62 -12.32
C ASP A 158 -1.43 12.65 -12.06
N PRO A 159 -2.06 12.70 -10.87
CA PRO A 159 -3.34 12.04 -10.66
C PRO A 159 -4.40 12.51 -11.67
N ALA A 160 -5.30 11.61 -12.05
CA ALA A 160 -6.36 11.88 -13.02
C ALA A 160 -7.27 13.05 -12.63
N ILE A 161 -7.51 13.23 -11.33
CA ILE A 161 -8.27 14.31 -10.74
C ILE A 161 -7.50 14.89 -9.54
N LYS A 162 -7.82 16.10 -9.12
CA LYS A 162 -7.29 16.67 -7.88
C LYS A 162 -7.97 16.01 -6.67
N LEU A 163 -7.27 15.99 -5.55
CA LEU A 163 -7.83 15.47 -4.29
C LEU A 163 -9.14 16.18 -3.89
N SER A 164 -9.25 17.50 -4.17
CA SER A 164 -10.45 18.28 -3.89
C SER A 164 -11.65 17.98 -4.82
N GLU A 165 -11.39 17.29 -5.93
CA GLU A 165 -12.40 16.88 -6.92
C GLU A 165 -12.93 15.46 -6.67
N LEU A 166 -12.44 14.79 -5.62
CA LEU A 166 -12.93 13.46 -5.24
C LEU A 166 -14.43 13.48 -4.99
N PRO A 167 -15.21 12.55 -5.55
CA PRO A 167 -16.61 12.38 -5.20
C PRO A 167 -16.75 12.00 -3.73
N LYS A 168 -17.95 12.10 -3.19
CA LYS A 168 -18.22 11.61 -1.83
C LYS A 168 -17.75 10.16 -1.74
N THR A 169 -16.84 9.91 -0.80
CA THR A 169 -16.23 8.62 -0.59
C THR A 169 -16.77 7.99 0.68
N ASP A 170 -17.34 6.79 0.59
CA ASP A 170 -17.92 6.07 1.71
C ASP A 170 -16.87 5.27 2.47
N LEU A 171 -15.90 4.69 1.75
CA LEU A 171 -14.88 3.81 2.30
C LEU A 171 -13.49 4.12 1.73
N LEU A 172 -12.49 4.19 2.60
CA LEU A 172 -11.08 4.27 2.27
C LEU A 172 -10.41 2.98 2.74
N LEU A 173 -9.73 2.30 1.83
CA LEU A 173 -8.94 1.11 2.10
C LEU A 173 -7.47 1.47 2.00
N LEU A 174 -6.70 1.19 3.07
CA LEU A 174 -5.25 1.34 3.08
C LEU A 174 -4.61 -0.03 3.21
N THR A 175 -3.68 -0.36 2.30
CA THR A 175 -2.99 -1.66 2.29
C THR A 175 -1.79 -1.71 3.22
N HIS A 176 -0.97 -0.66 3.28
CA HIS A 176 0.22 -0.57 4.12
C HIS A 176 0.74 0.87 4.25
N ASN A 177 1.86 1.08 4.97
CA ASN A 177 2.31 2.41 5.35
C ASN A 177 3.40 3.04 4.47
N HIS A 178 3.78 2.47 3.32
CA HIS A 178 4.74 3.10 2.43
C HIS A 178 4.23 4.46 1.92
N TYR A 179 5.14 5.34 1.52
CA TYR A 179 4.81 6.74 1.20
C TYR A 179 3.97 6.90 -0.08
N ASP A 180 4.05 5.96 -0.99
CA ASP A 180 3.27 5.91 -2.24
C ASP A 180 1.89 5.26 -2.08
N HIS A 181 1.54 4.83 -0.86
CA HIS A 181 0.23 4.30 -0.45
C HIS A 181 -0.39 5.17 0.64
N LEU A 182 0.30 5.38 1.77
CA LEU A 182 -0.12 6.23 2.86
C LEU A 182 0.45 7.64 2.68
N ASP A 183 -0.25 8.48 1.97
CA ASP A 183 0.12 9.87 1.69
C ASP A 183 -0.35 10.80 2.80
N SER A 184 0.58 11.42 3.53
CA SER A 184 0.28 12.32 4.64
C SER A 184 -0.46 13.58 4.19
N GLU A 185 -0.07 14.18 3.06
CA GLU A 185 -0.71 15.40 2.57
C GLU A 185 -2.11 15.11 2.02
N ALA A 186 -2.28 13.99 1.29
CA ALA A 186 -3.60 13.55 0.87
C ALA A 186 -4.49 13.23 2.07
N THR A 187 -3.97 12.52 3.08
CA THR A 187 -4.73 12.21 4.30
C THR A 187 -5.11 13.49 5.06
N LYS A 188 -4.17 14.44 5.23
CA LYS A 188 -4.41 15.73 5.89
C LYS A 188 -5.50 16.54 5.19
N ASN A 189 -5.43 16.62 3.87
CA ASN A 189 -6.31 17.46 3.04
C ASN A 189 -7.51 16.69 2.45
N PHE A 190 -7.73 15.43 2.87
CA PHE A 190 -8.83 14.60 2.37
C PHE A 190 -10.17 15.30 2.60
N PRO A 191 -11.01 15.47 1.56
CA PRO A 191 -12.20 16.34 1.64
C PRO A 191 -13.31 15.78 2.53
N HIS A 192 -13.37 14.45 2.69
CA HIS A 192 -14.48 13.76 3.33
C HIS A 192 -14.06 13.04 4.62
N LYS A 193 -13.83 13.79 5.72
CA LYS A 193 -13.35 13.24 7.01
C LYS A 193 -14.35 12.30 7.73
N LYS A 194 -15.55 12.15 7.19
CA LYS A 194 -16.56 11.18 7.66
C LYS A 194 -16.44 9.83 6.95
N THR A 195 -15.59 9.73 5.92
CA THR A 195 -15.28 8.47 5.24
C THR A 195 -14.84 7.43 6.26
N LYS A 196 -15.43 6.24 6.20
CA LYS A 196 -14.96 5.09 6.98
C LYS A 196 -13.58 4.66 6.47
N VAL A 197 -12.64 4.44 7.36
CA VAL A 197 -11.29 3.95 7.03
C VAL A 197 -11.12 2.54 7.54
N LEU A 198 -10.72 1.62 6.67
CA LEU A 198 -10.16 0.33 7.05
C LEU A 198 -8.67 0.37 6.76
N CYS A 199 -7.86 0.09 7.77
CA CYS A 199 -6.42 0.12 7.68
C CYS A 199 -5.80 -1.07 8.44
N PRO A 200 -4.57 -1.46 8.12
CA PRO A 200 -3.87 -2.50 8.87
C PRO A 200 -3.65 -2.13 10.33
N LEU A 201 -3.39 -3.14 11.16
CA LEU A 201 -3.04 -2.96 12.57
C LEU A 201 -1.95 -1.91 12.78
N LYS A 202 -2.13 -1.09 13.81
CA LYS A 202 -1.24 0.00 14.28
C LYS A 202 -1.17 1.22 13.35
N LEU A 203 -2.18 1.42 12.47
CA LEU A 203 -2.28 2.59 11.60
C LEU A 203 -3.48 3.50 11.91
N SER A 204 -4.39 3.11 12.81
CA SER A 204 -5.57 3.94 13.13
C SER A 204 -5.21 5.29 13.70
N LYS A 205 -4.15 5.36 14.52
CA LYS A 205 -3.68 6.62 15.10
C LYS A 205 -3.35 7.66 14.04
N PHE A 206 -2.70 7.25 12.94
CA PHE A 206 -2.34 8.13 11.83
C PHE A 206 -3.58 8.86 11.28
N TYR A 207 -4.65 8.12 10.96
CA TYR A 207 -5.87 8.72 10.44
C TYR A 207 -6.62 9.57 11.48
N LYS A 208 -6.65 9.12 12.75
CA LYS A 208 -7.30 9.86 13.86
C LYS A 208 -6.61 11.20 14.10
N ASP A 209 -5.29 11.27 14.00
CA ASP A 209 -4.53 12.52 14.13
C ASP A 209 -4.92 13.53 13.04
N TYR A 210 -5.31 13.05 11.84
CA TYR A 210 -5.88 13.87 10.75
C TYR A 210 -7.41 14.00 10.79
N ARG A 211 -8.06 13.75 11.94
CA ARG A 211 -9.47 13.98 12.24
C ARG A 211 -10.49 13.07 11.54
N PHE A 212 -10.08 11.93 11.02
CA PHE A 212 -11.03 10.90 10.61
C PHE A 212 -11.75 10.35 11.85
N LYS A 213 -13.07 10.12 11.74
CA LYS A 213 -13.92 9.74 12.88
C LYS A 213 -14.16 8.23 12.97
N ASP A 214 -14.28 7.57 11.85
CA ASP A 214 -14.57 6.13 11.75
C ASP A 214 -13.34 5.41 11.16
N VAL A 215 -12.43 4.99 12.03
CA VAL A 215 -11.18 4.33 11.66
C VAL A 215 -11.10 2.98 12.35
N ASN A 216 -11.00 1.93 11.56
CA ASN A 216 -10.99 0.55 12.01
C ASN A 216 -9.70 -0.12 11.56
N GLU A 217 -8.94 -0.65 12.51
CA GLU A 217 -7.80 -1.52 12.21
C GLU A 217 -8.28 -2.94 11.92
N MET A 218 -7.59 -3.61 11.00
CA MET A 218 -7.87 -4.99 10.63
C MET A 218 -6.61 -5.84 10.71
N ASP A 219 -6.77 -7.03 11.26
CA ASP A 219 -5.79 -8.11 11.20
C ASP A 219 -6.13 -9.04 10.02
N TRP A 220 -5.17 -9.88 9.59
CA TRP A 220 -5.44 -10.86 8.53
C TRP A 220 -6.61 -11.77 8.87
N TYR A 221 -7.43 -12.04 7.87
CA TYR A 221 -8.67 -12.83 7.94
C TYR A 221 -9.81 -12.18 8.71
N GLN A 222 -9.63 -10.97 9.24
CA GLN A 222 -10.73 -10.24 9.84
C GLN A 222 -11.70 -9.70 8.78
N GLU A 223 -12.97 -9.79 9.09
CA GLU A 223 -14.07 -9.32 8.26
C GLU A 223 -14.71 -8.07 8.87
N LYS A 224 -15.13 -7.15 8.00
CA LYS A 224 -15.90 -5.97 8.39
C LYS A 224 -17.09 -5.80 7.47
N GLN A 225 -18.28 -5.74 8.04
CA GLN A 225 -19.47 -5.35 7.30
C GLN A 225 -19.52 -3.82 7.18
N VAL A 226 -19.70 -3.33 5.96
CA VAL A 226 -19.88 -1.92 5.63
C VAL A 226 -21.14 -1.81 4.79
N ASP A 227 -22.26 -1.60 5.45
CA ASP A 227 -23.61 -1.74 4.89
C ASP A 227 -23.76 -3.11 4.18
N ASP A 228 -24.03 -3.15 2.89
CA ASP A 228 -24.19 -4.39 2.12
C ASP A 228 -22.85 -4.99 1.61
N LEU A 229 -21.73 -4.30 1.86
CA LEU A 229 -20.40 -4.80 1.50
C LEU A 229 -19.81 -5.61 2.65
N LYS A 230 -19.30 -6.79 2.36
CA LYS A 230 -18.39 -7.50 3.25
C LYS A 230 -16.95 -7.26 2.78
N VAL A 231 -16.10 -6.80 3.68
CA VAL A 231 -14.68 -6.54 3.42
C VAL A 231 -13.83 -7.41 4.31
N THR A 232 -13.01 -8.28 3.71
CA THR A 232 -12.07 -9.15 4.43
C THR A 232 -10.66 -8.66 4.18
N PHE A 233 -9.85 -8.55 5.25
CA PHE A 233 -8.44 -8.20 5.13
C PHE A 233 -7.60 -9.47 5.02
N LEU A 234 -6.85 -9.62 3.94
CA LEU A 234 -6.14 -10.85 3.59
C LEU A 234 -4.61 -10.64 3.55
N PRO A 235 -3.80 -11.68 3.82
CA PRO A 235 -2.35 -11.58 3.78
C PRO A 235 -1.81 -11.23 2.38
N ALA A 236 -0.64 -10.58 2.38
CA ALA A 236 0.18 -10.31 1.20
C ALA A 236 1.65 -10.54 1.54
N VAL A 237 2.49 -10.77 0.52
CA VAL A 237 3.94 -10.94 0.66
C VAL A 237 4.62 -9.61 0.44
N HIS A 238 4.76 -8.84 1.52
CA HIS A 238 5.31 -7.48 1.47
C HIS A 238 6.01 -7.11 2.78
N TRP A 239 6.10 -5.85 3.10
CA TRP A 239 6.68 -5.30 4.33
C TRP A 239 6.16 -3.89 4.59
N SER A 240 6.44 -3.36 5.77
CA SER A 240 6.07 -2.00 6.12
C SER A 240 7.27 -1.24 6.68
N LYS A 241 7.37 0.04 6.33
CA LYS A 241 8.33 0.99 6.90
C LYS A 241 7.98 2.41 6.47
N ARG A 242 8.07 3.34 7.38
CA ARG A 242 7.88 4.77 7.12
C ARG A 242 8.92 5.63 7.81
N GLU A 243 9.38 5.21 8.97
CA GLU A 243 10.38 5.88 9.78
C GLU A 243 11.69 5.06 9.85
N LEU A 244 12.68 5.59 10.55
CA LEU A 244 14.00 4.97 10.60
C LEU A 244 13.98 3.58 11.28
N LEU A 245 13.16 3.41 12.33
CA LEU A 245 13.18 2.23 13.23
C LEU A 245 11.82 1.49 13.27
N ASP A 246 10.94 1.71 12.31
CA ASP A 246 9.58 1.17 12.34
C ASP A 246 9.35 0.00 11.35
N ARG A 247 10.43 -0.61 10.81
CA ARG A 247 10.31 -1.74 9.88
C ARG A 247 9.42 -2.84 10.48
N ASN A 248 8.39 -3.22 9.69
CA ASN A 248 7.40 -4.25 10.04
C ASN A 248 6.66 -4.02 11.37
N ARG A 249 6.64 -2.78 11.88
CA ARG A 249 5.89 -2.46 13.09
C ARG A 249 4.41 -2.22 12.85
N THR A 250 3.99 -1.98 11.62
CA THR A 250 2.59 -1.96 11.19
C THR A 250 2.32 -3.15 10.28
N LEU A 251 1.10 -3.64 10.24
CA LEU A 251 0.73 -4.74 9.35
C LEU A 251 0.57 -4.24 7.91
N TRP A 252 0.48 -5.17 6.95
CA TRP A 252 0.16 -4.96 5.54
C TRP A 252 -0.77 -6.06 5.05
N GLY A 253 -1.52 -5.82 3.97
CA GLY A 253 -2.39 -6.83 3.40
C GLY A 253 -3.34 -6.29 2.34
N SER A 254 -4.10 -7.20 1.78
CA SER A 254 -5.03 -7.02 0.66
C SER A 254 -6.47 -6.94 1.16
N TYR A 255 -7.37 -6.37 0.36
CA TYR A 255 -8.79 -6.29 0.69
C TYR A 255 -9.63 -7.07 -0.31
N LEU A 256 -10.34 -8.09 0.17
CA LEU A 256 -11.40 -8.75 -0.56
C LEU A 256 -12.72 -8.01 -0.28
N ILE A 257 -13.30 -7.44 -1.32
CA ILE A 257 -14.59 -6.74 -1.29
C ILE A 257 -15.63 -7.66 -1.91
N GLU A 258 -16.65 -8.02 -1.12
CA GLU A 258 -17.75 -8.87 -1.55
C GLU A 258 -19.05 -8.07 -1.53
N TYR A 259 -19.75 -8.08 -2.67
CA TYR A 259 -21.09 -7.51 -2.82
C TYR A 259 -21.97 -8.46 -3.62
N GLN A 260 -23.05 -8.95 -3.02
CA GLN A 260 -23.88 -10.00 -3.62
C GLN A 260 -23.03 -11.21 -4.02
N ARG A 261 -22.90 -11.46 -5.35
CA ARG A 261 -22.09 -12.58 -5.90
C ARG A 261 -20.75 -12.10 -6.49
N LYS A 262 -20.45 -10.81 -6.41
CA LYS A 262 -19.21 -10.24 -6.96
C LYS A 262 -18.12 -10.24 -5.89
N LYS A 263 -16.92 -10.62 -6.29
CA LYS A 263 -15.71 -10.64 -5.48
C LYS A 263 -14.60 -9.84 -6.15
N ILE A 264 -14.18 -8.76 -5.52
CA ILE A 264 -13.10 -7.89 -6.00
C ILE A 264 -11.99 -7.96 -4.96
N LEU A 265 -10.80 -8.40 -5.37
CA LEU A 265 -9.61 -8.41 -4.52
C LEU A 265 -8.69 -7.25 -4.93
N PHE A 266 -8.51 -6.30 -4.04
CA PHE A 266 -7.49 -5.27 -4.16
C PHE A 266 -6.25 -5.75 -3.41
N CYS A 267 -5.24 -6.24 -4.15
CA CYS A 267 -3.99 -6.66 -3.55
C CYS A 267 -3.21 -5.46 -3.01
N CYS A 268 -2.48 -5.69 -1.91
CA CYS A 268 -1.34 -4.88 -1.51
C CYS A 268 -0.26 -4.95 -2.60
N ASP A 269 0.76 -4.11 -2.53
CA ASP A 269 2.03 -4.47 -3.14
C ASP A 269 2.45 -5.84 -2.63
N THR A 270 2.86 -6.70 -3.55
CA THR A 270 3.17 -8.07 -3.18
C THR A 270 4.14 -8.74 -4.13
N ALA A 271 4.99 -9.62 -3.59
CA ALA A 271 5.70 -10.63 -4.35
C ALA A 271 4.81 -11.87 -4.53
N SER A 272 5.23 -12.80 -5.39
CA SER A 272 4.62 -14.13 -5.50
C SER A 272 4.80 -14.95 -4.22
N GLY A 273 3.88 -15.90 -3.95
CA GLY A 273 3.94 -16.78 -2.79
C GLY A 273 2.81 -17.81 -2.75
N GLU A 274 3.04 -18.91 -2.03
CA GLU A 274 2.08 -20.01 -1.84
C GLU A 274 0.77 -19.57 -1.16
N VAL A 275 0.78 -18.43 -0.47
CA VAL A 275 -0.41 -17.87 0.17
C VAL A 275 -1.54 -17.65 -0.82
N TYR A 276 -1.25 -17.24 -2.06
CA TYR A 276 -2.28 -16.98 -3.07
C TYR A 276 -3.02 -18.23 -3.53
N LYS A 277 -2.35 -19.38 -3.50
CA LYS A 277 -2.96 -20.67 -3.76
C LYS A 277 -3.97 -21.05 -2.67
N LYS A 278 -3.58 -20.84 -1.40
CA LYS A 278 -4.46 -21.03 -0.23
C LYS A 278 -5.66 -20.08 -0.29
N LEU A 279 -5.42 -18.79 -0.58
CA LEU A 279 -6.50 -17.80 -0.71
C LEU A 279 -7.45 -18.12 -1.88
N GLY A 280 -6.93 -18.61 -3.01
CA GLY A 280 -7.76 -19.03 -4.14
C GLY A 280 -8.61 -20.26 -3.82
N GLN A 281 -8.14 -21.17 -2.98
CA GLN A 281 -8.93 -22.32 -2.51
C GLN A 281 -10.05 -21.88 -1.57
N GLU A 282 -9.77 -20.94 -0.65
CA GLU A 282 -10.69 -20.52 0.40
C GLU A 282 -11.70 -19.48 -0.09
N TYR A 283 -11.24 -18.45 -0.81
CA TYR A 283 -12.06 -17.30 -1.22
C TYR A 283 -12.42 -17.28 -2.70
N GLY A 284 -11.73 -18.03 -3.54
CA GLY A 284 -11.98 -18.05 -4.98
C GLY A 284 -13.26 -18.79 -5.40
N PRO A 285 -13.73 -18.62 -6.63
CA PRO A 285 -13.13 -17.74 -7.65
C PRO A 285 -13.30 -16.26 -7.35
N ILE A 286 -12.29 -15.46 -7.69
CA ILE A 286 -12.31 -14.00 -7.62
C ILE A 286 -12.78 -13.46 -8.98
N ASP A 287 -13.69 -12.49 -9.02
CA ASP A 287 -14.12 -11.92 -10.29
C ASP A 287 -13.07 -10.98 -10.88
N ILE A 288 -12.50 -10.08 -10.04
CA ILE A 288 -11.50 -9.11 -10.44
C ILE A 288 -10.42 -9.05 -9.35
N ALA A 289 -9.14 -9.23 -9.74
CA ALA A 289 -8.00 -9.03 -8.84
C ALA A 289 -7.11 -7.89 -9.37
N PHE A 290 -6.81 -6.91 -8.52
CA PHE A 290 -5.82 -5.88 -8.80
C PHE A 290 -4.47 -6.36 -8.28
N ILE A 291 -3.45 -6.40 -9.14
CA ILE A 291 -2.12 -6.90 -8.77
C ILE A 291 -1.05 -5.96 -9.34
N ASN A 292 -0.03 -5.67 -8.53
CA ASN A 292 1.10 -4.86 -8.98
C ASN A 292 1.85 -5.58 -10.11
N ILE A 293 2.20 -4.82 -11.16
CA ILE A 293 2.98 -5.30 -12.30
C ILE A 293 4.27 -4.51 -12.54
N GLY A 294 4.53 -3.47 -11.72
CA GLY A 294 5.73 -2.63 -11.76
C GLY A 294 6.56 -2.73 -10.49
N ALA A 295 7.72 -2.07 -10.50
CA ALA A 295 8.71 -2.07 -9.42
C ALA A 295 9.35 -3.44 -9.17
N TYR A 296 9.79 -4.14 -10.25
CA TYR A 296 10.36 -5.48 -10.15
C TYR A 296 11.87 -5.56 -10.46
N GLU A 297 12.51 -4.45 -10.89
CA GLU A 297 13.97 -4.42 -11.13
C GLU A 297 14.70 -3.52 -10.12
N PRO A 298 15.86 -3.90 -9.61
CA PRO A 298 16.55 -5.16 -9.84
C PRO A 298 15.90 -6.33 -9.07
N VAL A 299 15.82 -7.48 -9.72
CA VAL A 299 15.17 -8.68 -9.18
C VAL A 299 15.74 -9.10 -7.82
N GLU A 300 17.05 -8.89 -7.59
CA GLU A 300 17.74 -9.28 -6.36
C GLU A 300 17.12 -8.70 -5.09
N ILE A 301 16.47 -7.55 -5.16
CA ILE A 301 15.80 -6.92 -4.01
C ILE A 301 14.29 -6.83 -4.16
N MET A 302 13.78 -6.71 -5.40
CA MET A 302 12.37 -6.48 -5.62
C MET A 302 11.53 -7.77 -5.49
N LYS A 303 12.09 -8.93 -5.84
CA LYS A 303 11.42 -10.25 -5.74
C LYS A 303 10.85 -10.59 -4.37
N TYR A 304 11.31 -9.93 -3.31
CA TYR A 304 10.83 -10.17 -1.94
C TYR A 304 9.56 -9.37 -1.58
N SER A 305 9.16 -8.44 -2.44
CA SER A 305 8.07 -7.51 -2.13
C SER A 305 7.22 -7.10 -3.33
N HIS A 306 7.67 -7.34 -4.57
CA HIS A 306 6.95 -6.98 -5.78
C HIS A 306 6.97 -8.12 -6.79
N ALA A 307 5.82 -8.39 -7.38
CA ALA A 307 5.68 -9.30 -8.49
C ALA A 307 6.06 -8.60 -9.81
N ASN A 308 6.73 -9.32 -10.70
CA ASN A 308 6.85 -8.92 -12.10
C ASN A 308 5.55 -9.23 -12.87
N PRO A 309 5.38 -8.77 -14.11
CA PRO A 309 4.14 -8.97 -14.87
C PRO A 309 3.71 -10.44 -15.05
N ALA A 310 4.67 -11.37 -15.18
CA ALA A 310 4.36 -12.81 -15.28
C ALA A 310 3.91 -13.39 -13.94
N GLU A 311 4.61 -13.03 -12.86
CA GLU A 311 4.24 -13.43 -11.49
C GLU A 311 2.87 -12.86 -11.07
N ALA A 312 2.52 -11.65 -11.52
CA ALA A 312 1.19 -11.07 -11.27
C ALA A 312 0.07 -11.93 -11.90
N LEU A 313 0.27 -12.44 -13.11
CA LEU A 313 -0.66 -13.36 -13.75
C LEU A 313 -0.69 -14.73 -13.03
N GLU A 314 0.45 -15.21 -12.55
CA GLU A 314 0.52 -16.42 -11.73
C GLU A 314 -0.28 -16.26 -10.42
N ILE A 315 -0.12 -15.14 -9.73
CA ILE A 315 -0.92 -14.79 -8.53
C ILE A 315 -2.41 -14.80 -8.89
N GLY A 316 -2.80 -14.16 -10.00
CA GLY A 316 -4.18 -14.16 -10.48
C GLY A 316 -4.72 -15.56 -10.71
N ARG A 317 -3.96 -16.44 -11.37
CA ARG A 317 -4.31 -17.85 -11.58
C ARG A 317 -4.45 -18.61 -10.25
N ASN A 318 -3.51 -18.41 -9.33
CA ASN A 318 -3.54 -19.04 -8.02
C ASN A 318 -4.74 -18.59 -7.18
N LEU A 319 -5.17 -17.34 -7.30
CA LEU A 319 -6.41 -16.78 -6.74
C LEU A 319 -7.68 -17.25 -7.46
N ARG A 320 -7.56 -17.95 -8.59
CA ARG A 320 -8.67 -18.30 -9.48
C ARG A 320 -9.44 -17.06 -9.95
N ALA A 321 -8.69 -15.96 -10.20
CA ALA A 321 -9.26 -14.71 -10.68
C ALA A 321 -9.71 -14.83 -12.14
N LYS A 322 -10.89 -14.29 -12.47
CA LYS A 322 -11.40 -14.26 -13.87
C LYS A 322 -10.73 -13.14 -14.66
N LYS A 323 -10.50 -12.00 -14.03
CA LYS A 323 -9.84 -10.82 -14.61
C LYS A 323 -8.73 -10.35 -13.67
N VAL A 324 -7.59 -9.98 -14.24
CA VAL A 324 -6.46 -9.39 -13.50
C VAL A 324 -6.25 -7.97 -14.00
N ILE A 325 -6.36 -6.98 -13.12
CA ILE A 325 -6.06 -5.58 -13.41
C ILE A 325 -4.63 -5.30 -12.96
N GLY A 326 -3.77 -4.94 -13.92
CA GLY A 326 -2.39 -4.54 -13.63
C GLY A 326 -2.33 -3.12 -13.04
N MET A 327 -1.73 -2.96 -11.85
CA MET A 327 -1.55 -1.68 -11.17
C MET A 327 -0.08 -1.43 -10.81
N HIS A 328 0.22 -0.31 -10.14
CA HIS A 328 1.56 0.06 -9.63
C HIS A 328 2.61 0.25 -10.73
N TRP A 329 2.26 0.86 -11.85
CA TRP A 329 3.14 1.13 -13.00
C TRP A 329 2.86 2.52 -13.62
N GLY A 330 3.75 2.99 -14.48
CA GLY A 330 3.50 4.15 -15.35
C GLY A 330 3.19 5.48 -14.65
N THR A 331 3.54 5.65 -13.38
CA THR A 331 3.17 6.85 -12.59
C THR A 331 4.34 7.45 -11.85
N ILE A 332 5.14 6.63 -11.19
CA ILE A 332 6.28 7.02 -10.36
C ILE A 332 7.43 6.05 -10.61
N LEU A 333 8.67 6.58 -10.64
CA LEU A 333 9.85 5.74 -10.91
C LEU A 333 10.40 5.19 -9.59
N MET A 334 10.02 3.96 -9.26
CA MET A 334 10.44 3.28 -8.02
C MET A 334 11.67 2.38 -8.18
N SER A 335 11.93 1.90 -9.38
CA SER A 335 12.80 0.78 -9.76
C SER A 335 13.61 1.10 -11.01
N LEU A 336 14.25 0.09 -11.63
CA LEU A 336 15.15 0.31 -12.77
C LEU A 336 14.58 -0.12 -14.13
N GLU A 337 13.47 -0.85 -14.16
CA GLU A 337 12.79 -1.14 -15.44
C GLU A 337 12.23 0.13 -16.08
N ASP A 338 12.06 0.11 -17.40
CA ASP A 338 11.29 1.16 -18.09
C ASP A 338 9.87 1.18 -17.52
N PRO A 339 9.36 2.31 -17.00
CA PRO A 339 8.06 2.37 -16.35
C PRO A 339 6.88 2.07 -17.26
N PHE A 340 7.08 1.95 -18.58
CA PHE A 340 6.06 1.58 -19.57
C PHE A 340 6.29 0.19 -20.19
N GLU A 341 7.29 -0.55 -19.74
CA GLU A 341 7.50 -1.95 -20.13
C GLU A 341 6.48 -2.92 -19.47
N PRO A 342 6.07 -2.73 -18.18
CA PRO A 342 5.19 -3.67 -17.48
C PRO A 342 3.91 -4.05 -18.24
N PRO A 343 3.12 -3.13 -18.82
CA PRO A 343 1.91 -3.48 -19.55
C PRO A 343 2.17 -4.38 -20.78
N THR A 344 3.26 -4.15 -21.50
CA THR A 344 3.63 -4.97 -22.65
C THR A 344 3.95 -6.40 -22.24
N LYS A 345 4.77 -6.56 -21.19
CA LYS A 345 5.10 -7.88 -20.63
C LYS A 345 3.86 -8.57 -20.03
N PHE A 346 2.96 -7.82 -19.39
CA PHE A 346 1.74 -8.34 -18.80
C PHE A 346 0.83 -8.98 -19.87
N ILE A 347 0.52 -8.25 -20.92
CA ILE A 347 -0.31 -8.78 -22.02
C ILE A 347 0.38 -9.95 -22.74
N ALA A 348 1.68 -9.83 -23.03
CA ALA A 348 2.44 -10.88 -23.72
C ALA A 348 2.46 -12.22 -22.96
N ASN A 349 2.41 -12.19 -21.64
CA ASN A 349 2.42 -13.37 -20.79
C ASN A 349 1.02 -13.94 -20.47
N ALA A 350 -0.06 -13.23 -20.77
CA ALA A 350 -1.42 -13.61 -20.34
C ALA A 350 -1.78 -15.06 -20.70
N LYS A 351 -1.57 -15.48 -21.95
CA LYS A 351 -1.87 -16.83 -22.42
C LYS A 351 -1.09 -17.93 -21.69
N ASN A 352 0.13 -17.64 -21.25
CA ASN A 352 0.97 -18.61 -20.51
C ASN A 352 0.36 -18.99 -19.15
N PHE A 353 -0.50 -18.12 -18.61
CA PHE A 353 -1.18 -18.31 -17.33
C PHE A 353 -2.68 -18.61 -17.46
N GLY A 354 -3.16 -18.86 -18.70
CA GLY A 354 -4.55 -19.24 -18.96
C GLY A 354 -5.52 -18.06 -19.07
N TYR A 355 -5.02 -16.85 -19.34
CA TYR A 355 -5.80 -15.65 -19.58
C TYR A 355 -5.83 -15.31 -21.07
N ASP A 356 -6.99 -14.94 -21.58
CA ASP A 356 -7.06 -14.23 -22.85
C ASP A 356 -6.60 -12.77 -22.64
N GLU A 357 -6.30 -12.07 -23.74
CA GLU A 357 -5.85 -10.66 -23.69
C GLU A 357 -6.87 -9.76 -22.97
N LYS A 358 -8.16 -10.02 -23.15
CA LYS A 358 -9.25 -9.29 -22.48
C LYS A 358 -9.35 -9.56 -20.97
N ASP A 359 -8.68 -10.59 -20.46
CA ASP A 359 -8.70 -10.97 -19.04
C ASP A 359 -7.53 -10.35 -18.27
N ALA A 360 -6.45 -9.99 -18.98
CA ALA A 360 -5.33 -9.19 -18.51
C ALA A 360 -5.64 -7.70 -18.75
N VAL A 361 -6.31 -7.08 -17.80
CA VAL A 361 -6.92 -5.76 -17.97
C VAL A 361 -5.95 -4.64 -17.61
N LEU A 362 -5.85 -3.66 -18.50
CA LEU A 362 -5.09 -2.44 -18.27
C LEU A 362 -6.03 -1.22 -18.40
N PHE A 363 -5.69 -0.19 -17.63
CA PHE A 363 -6.37 1.10 -17.65
C PHE A 363 -5.42 2.20 -18.12
N LYS A 364 -5.96 3.24 -18.74
CA LYS A 364 -5.31 4.55 -18.80
C LYS A 364 -5.58 5.31 -17.51
N ILE A 365 -4.68 6.17 -17.09
CA ILE A 365 -4.95 7.06 -15.95
C ILE A 365 -6.17 7.93 -16.28
N GLY A 366 -7.17 7.94 -15.42
CA GLY A 366 -8.45 8.62 -15.61
C GLY A 366 -9.53 7.80 -16.34
N GLU A 367 -9.18 6.63 -16.88
CA GLU A 367 -10.18 5.78 -17.54
C GLU A 367 -11.15 5.18 -16.52
N THR A 368 -12.43 5.22 -16.86
CA THR A 368 -13.52 4.57 -16.13
C THR A 368 -14.14 3.47 -16.97
N LYS A 369 -14.22 2.26 -16.40
CA LYS A 369 -14.94 1.12 -17.00
C LYS A 369 -16.01 0.63 -16.04
N THR A 370 -17.16 0.22 -16.56
CA THR A 370 -18.14 -0.47 -15.71
C THR A 370 -17.62 -1.87 -15.36
N ILE A 371 -17.96 -2.37 -14.16
CA ILE A 371 -17.62 -3.74 -13.76
C ILE A 371 -18.20 -4.75 -14.76
N LYS A 372 -19.37 -4.45 -15.34
CA LYS A 372 -19.98 -5.26 -16.40
C LYS A 372 -19.10 -5.34 -17.66
N GLN A 373 -18.53 -4.21 -18.11
CA GLN A 373 -17.60 -4.18 -19.27
C GLN A 373 -16.33 -4.97 -18.99
N ILE A 374 -15.80 -4.91 -17.76
CA ILE A 374 -14.60 -5.66 -17.37
C ILE A 374 -14.87 -7.17 -17.38
N LEU A 375 -16.04 -7.59 -16.92
CA LEU A 375 -16.39 -9.01 -16.76
C LEU A 375 -16.94 -9.65 -18.06
N SER A 376 -17.22 -8.87 -19.10
CA SER A 376 -17.61 -9.40 -20.43
C SER A 376 -16.37 -9.95 -21.17
#